data_c19c3c7151e58510b21c7ad3cf5ac22f
#
_entry.id   c19c3c7151e58510b21c7ad3cf5ac22f
#
_cell.length_a   1.000
_cell.length_b   1.000
_cell.length_c   1.000
_cell.angle_alpha   90.00
_cell.angle_beta   90.00
_cell.angle_gamma   90.00
#
_symmetry.space_group_name_H-M   'P 1'
#
loop_
_entity.id
_entity.type
_entity.pdbx_description
1 polymer ?
#
loop_
_entity_poly.entity_id
_entity_poly.type
_entity_poly.pdbx_seq_one_letter_code
_entity_poly.pdbx_strand_id
1 'polypeptide(L)'
;MDKGIRTGFQAALALAAATVGVMPGAAMAQAKPVTIRAVMHSGLRITDPIITTAYIARNHGYMIYDTLFATDANFKVQPQMVKEYSVSDDKLTYTFTLRDGLKFHDGAPVTSADCIASIHRWGKRDSMGQKLMEYTVSLDAVDDKTFTLKLKQPYGLVLTSLGKPSSNVPFIMPKRIAETPADKNVPEEIGSGPFRFVKGEFQPGLKVVYEKNPDYVPRSEAPSWAAGAKVVKVDRVEWLNIPDYQTAVNALINGEIDYIEQPPHDFLPILKAASGIQIVNYNTLGVSGMLRMNWLNPPFDNEKIRQAALLAVNQQDYLDAQIGDPDYMVPCLAMFVCNTPNATDAGAPKTDLARAKQLLKEGGYDGKPVVVMQPTDLAIAAPLGPVTAQALRKIGMNVDLQSMDWQTLVGRRAKQDPVDQGGWNIFHTFWVNADMLNPVSNVGINAKGRKGGFFGWAEDAEIETMRNAYALESDPAKQAAIAKAVQERAYAVGMYYPTGQFISPLAVSPKLTGILEAPAPVFWNIEKK
;
A
#
# COMPACT_ATOMS: atom_id res chain seq x y z
N MET A 1 -86.49 32.43 -45.69
CA MET A 1 -87.33 33.30 -44.78
C MET A 1 -86.36 33.73 -43.68
N ASP A 2 -86.03 34.87 -43.86
CA ASP A 2 -86.29 36.25 -43.41
C ASP A 2 -85.30 36.63 -42.32
N LYS A 3 -84.41 37.49 -42.73
CA LYS A 3 -84.19 38.89 -42.35
C LYS A 3 -83.89 39.21 -40.90
N GLY A 4 -82.83 39.99 -40.74
CA GLY A 4 -82.70 40.96 -39.68
C GLY A 4 -81.31 41.55 -39.50
N ILE A 5 -81.12 42.64 -40.23
CA ILE A 5 -80.05 43.65 -40.17
C ILE A 5 -80.14 44.43 -38.82
N ARG A 6 -78.97 44.80 -38.22
CA ARG A 6 -78.61 46.20 -37.83
C ARG A 6 -77.30 46.25 -37.02
N THR A 7 -76.30 46.77 -37.71
CA THR A 7 -75.52 48.02 -37.46
C THR A 7 -75.20 48.37 -36.01
N GLY A 8 -73.91 48.51 -35.73
CA GLY A 8 -73.48 49.66 -35.02
C GLY A 8 -72.26 49.62 -34.10
N PHE A 9 -71.32 50.43 -34.50
CA PHE A 9 -70.29 51.11 -33.69
C PHE A 9 -68.92 50.42 -33.49
N GLN A 10 -68.00 50.99 -34.22
CA GLN A 10 -66.52 50.88 -33.98
C GLN A 10 -66.14 51.59 -32.70
N ALA A 11 -65.33 50.95 -31.88
CA ALA A 11 -64.42 51.61 -30.94
C ALA A 11 -63.07 50.97 -31.05
N ALA A 12 -62.12 51.68 -31.66
CA ALA A 12 -60.73 51.28 -31.77
C ALA A 12 -60.06 51.41 -30.40
N LEU A 13 -59.62 50.29 -29.81
CA LEU A 13 -58.66 50.28 -28.71
C LEU A 13 -57.32 49.80 -29.24
N ALA A 14 -56.34 50.71 -29.29
CA ALA A 14 -54.97 50.42 -29.59
C ALA A 14 -54.35 49.65 -28.39
N LEU A 15 -54.09 48.32 -28.55
CA LEU A 15 -53.31 47.56 -27.59
C LEU A 15 -51.83 47.66 -28.00
N ALA A 16 -51.04 48.38 -27.19
CA ALA A 16 -49.58 48.37 -27.28
C ALA A 16 -49.07 47.02 -26.79
N ALA A 17 -48.66 46.15 -27.68
CA ALA A 17 -47.96 44.90 -27.34
C ALA A 17 -46.52 45.21 -26.92
N ALA A 18 -46.24 45.23 -25.60
CA ALA A 18 -44.90 45.23 -25.07
C ALA A 18 -44.29 43.83 -25.32
N THR A 19 -43.47 43.68 -26.34
CA THR A 19 -42.61 42.51 -26.56
C THR A 19 -41.52 42.52 -25.50
N VAL A 20 -41.71 41.75 -24.40
CA VAL A 20 -40.65 41.40 -23.47
C VAL A 20 -39.72 40.45 -24.22
N GLY A 21 -38.60 40.97 -24.72
CA GLY A 21 -37.53 40.19 -25.28
C GLY A 21 -36.92 39.28 -24.18
N VAL A 22 -37.29 38.02 -24.15
CA VAL A 22 -36.57 37.00 -23.38
C VAL A 22 -35.19 36.86 -24.07
N MET A 23 -34.16 37.49 -23.49
CA MET A 23 -32.77 37.18 -23.83
C MET A 23 -32.53 35.72 -23.46
N PRO A 24 -32.07 34.87 -24.40
CA PRO A 24 -31.62 33.54 -24.06
C PRO A 24 -30.43 33.70 -23.12
N GLY A 25 -30.61 33.33 -21.84
CA GLY A 25 -29.49 33.22 -20.91
C GLY A 25 -28.43 32.38 -21.56
N ALA A 26 -27.23 32.93 -21.77
CA ALA A 26 -26.07 32.17 -22.23
C ALA A 26 -25.86 31.05 -21.20
N ALA A 27 -26.22 29.81 -21.56
CA ALA A 27 -25.86 28.65 -20.81
C ALA A 27 -24.31 28.67 -20.80
N MET A 28 -23.74 29.04 -19.65
CA MET A 28 -22.31 28.88 -19.43
C MET A 28 -22.03 27.41 -19.67
N ALA A 29 -21.33 27.07 -20.75
CA ALA A 29 -20.84 25.74 -20.98
C ALA A 29 -19.97 25.37 -19.77
N GLN A 30 -20.43 24.45 -18.95
CA GLN A 30 -19.70 23.98 -17.79
C GLN A 30 -18.39 23.40 -18.32
N ALA A 31 -17.26 23.96 -17.93
CA ALA A 31 -15.94 23.46 -18.34
C ALA A 31 -15.87 21.97 -17.98
N LYS A 32 -15.38 21.15 -18.93
CA LYS A 32 -15.21 19.72 -18.68
C LYS A 32 -14.28 19.54 -17.48
N PRO A 33 -14.59 18.65 -16.53
CA PRO A 33 -13.76 18.43 -15.37
C PRO A 33 -12.37 17.94 -15.78
N VAL A 34 -11.33 18.51 -15.16
CA VAL A 34 -9.94 18.08 -15.35
C VAL A 34 -9.78 16.70 -14.72
N THR A 35 -9.67 15.68 -15.56
CA THR A 35 -9.65 14.27 -15.13
C THR A 35 -8.32 13.62 -15.43
N ILE A 36 -7.72 12.96 -14.44
CA ILE A 36 -6.59 12.04 -14.64
C ILE A 36 -7.15 10.63 -14.80
N ARG A 37 -6.77 9.93 -15.88
CA ARG A 37 -7.05 8.52 -16.09
C ARG A 37 -5.79 7.71 -15.84
N ALA A 38 -5.80 6.88 -14.82
CA ALA A 38 -4.64 6.11 -14.37
C ALA A 38 -4.91 4.61 -14.46
N VAL A 39 -3.97 3.88 -15.04
CA VAL A 39 -3.91 2.41 -14.93
C VAL A 39 -3.04 2.08 -13.73
N MET A 40 -3.67 1.50 -12.70
CA MET A 40 -2.98 1.11 -11.48
C MET A 40 -2.43 -0.32 -11.61
N HIS A 41 -1.45 -0.68 -10.76
CA HIS A 41 -0.82 -2.01 -10.78
C HIS A 41 -1.79 -3.18 -10.59
N SER A 42 -2.98 -2.93 -10.06
CA SER A 42 -4.01 -3.95 -9.80
C SER A 42 -5.39 -3.29 -9.70
N GLY A 43 -6.44 -4.04 -10.02
CA GLY A 43 -7.82 -3.61 -9.79
C GLY A 43 -8.18 -3.60 -8.32
N LEU A 44 -8.85 -2.54 -7.83
CA LEU A 44 -9.34 -2.44 -6.46
C LEU A 44 -10.59 -3.32 -6.28
N ARG A 45 -10.55 -4.25 -5.32
CA ARG A 45 -11.72 -5.07 -4.92
C ARG A 45 -12.07 -4.87 -3.45
N ILE A 46 -11.05 -4.71 -2.60
CA ILE A 46 -11.18 -4.48 -1.15
C ILE A 46 -10.91 -2.99 -0.89
N THR A 47 -11.93 -2.27 -0.42
CA THR A 47 -11.85 -0.83 -0.16
C THR A 47 -11.36 -0.47 1.26
N ASP A 48 -11.26 -1.46 2.13
CA ASP A 48 -10.77 -1.28 3.50
C ASP A 48 -9.25 -1.46 3.58
N PRO A 49 -8.47 -0.38 3.78
CA PRO A 49 -7.01 -0.44 3.80
C PRO A 49 -6.44 -1.08 5.09
N ILE A 50 -7.28 -1.39 6.08
CA ILE A 50 -6.82 -1.97 7.36
C ILE A 50 -6.83 -3.49 7.32
N ILE A 51 -7.77 -4.13 6.62
CA ILE A 51 -7.88 -5.60 6.64
C ILE A 51 -6.90 -6.32 5.71
N THR A 52 -6.28 -5.61 4.77
CA THR A 52 -5.35 -6.17 3.78
C THR A 52 -4.06 -5.38 3.69
N THR A 53 -2.96 -6.07 3.35
CA THR A 53 -1.67 -5.45 3.04
C THR A 53 -1.51 -5.15 1.54
N ALA A 54 -2.57 -5.28 0.73
CA ALA A 54 -2.54 -5.00 -0.70
C ALA A 54 -2.34 -3.50 -0.97
N TYR A 55 -1.31 -3.15 -1.74
CA TYR A 55 -0.97 -1.75 -2.01
C TYR A 55 -2.06 -0.96 -2.73
N ILE A 56 -2.87 -1.61 -3.56
CA ILE A 56 -4.00 -0.92 -4.18
C ILE A 56 -5.03 -0.42 -3.16
N ALA A 57 -5.26 -1.18 -2.06
CA ALA A 57 -6.12 -0.76 -0.96
C ALA A 57 -5.47 0.36 -0.13
N ARG A 58 -4.13 0.33 0.08
CA ARG A 58 -3.37 1.44 0.68
C ARG A 58 -3.48 2.71 -0.17
N ASN A 59 -3.27 2.61 -1.48
CA ASN A 59 -3.36 3.73 -2.40
C ASN A 59 -4.78 4.35 -2.36
N HIS A 60 -5.82 3.50 -2.35
CA HIS A 60 -7.21 3.94 -2.11
C HIS A 60 -7.35 4.67 -0.78
N GLY A 61 -6.74 4.13 0.28
CA GLY A 61 -6.74 4.77 1.60
C GLY A 61 -6.18 6.19 1.57
N TYR A 62 -5.07 6.43 0.88
CA TYR A 62 -4.49 7.76 0.71
C TYR A 62 -5.37 8.73 -0.09
N MET A 63 -6.23 8.23 -0.98
CA MET A 63 -7.18 9.10 -1.67
C MET A 63 -8.22 9.67 -0.72
N ILE A 64 -8.79 8.83 0.17
CA ILE A 64 -10.01 9.18 0.90
C ILE A 64 -9.82 9.40 2.41
N TYR A 65 -8.72 8.95 3.00
CA TYR A 65 -8.43 9.14 4.42
C TYR A 65 -7.24 10.08 4.63
N ASP A 66 -7.11 10.60 5.85
CA ASP A 66 -5.91 11.29 6.31
C ASP A 66 -5.33 10.59 7.55
N THR A 67 -4.15 11.00 8.01
CA THR A 67 -3.37 10.39 9.09
C THR A 67 -3.02 11.42 10.17
N LEU A 68 -2.79 10.97 11.40
CA LEU A 68 -2.35 11.86 12.50
C LEU A 68 -0.96 12.43 12.23
N PHE A 69 -0.06 11.57 11.77
CA PHE A 69 1.31 11.87 11.40
C PHE A 69 1.61 11.29 10.03
N ALA A 70 2.66 11.78 9.39
CA ALA A 70 3.17 11.22 8.14
C ALA A 70 4.70 11.32 8.11
N THR A 71 5.36 10.35 7.47
CA THR A 71 6.80 10.36 7.26
C THR A 71 7.14 11.19 6.02
N ASP A 72 8.14 12.07 6.14
CA ASP A 72 8.67 12.88 5.04
C ASP A 72 9.82 12.17 4.28
N ALA A 73 10.31 12.78 3.21
CA ALA A 73 11.41 12.24 2.38
C ALA A 73 12.76 12.11 3.12
N ASN A 74 12.89 12.70 4.30
CA ASN A 74 14.07 12.57 5.17
C ASN A 74 13.86 11.52 6.26
N PHE A 75 12.83 10.68 6.14
CA PHE A 75 12.43 9.67 7.14
C PHE A 75 12.04 10.25 8.50
N LYS A 76 11.69 11.54 8.57
CA LYS A 76 11.22 12.19 9.78
C LYS A 76 9.71 12.15 9.83
N VAL A 77 9.18 11.83 11.01
CA VAL A 77 7.74 11.86 11.25
C VAL A 77 7.31 13.30 11.51
N GLN A 78 6.38 13.78 10.68
CA GLN A 78 5.80 15.12 10.75
C GLN A 78 4.33 15.04 11.18
N PRO A 79 3.83 16.01 11.96
CA PRO A 79 2.40 16.14 12.22
C PRO A 79 1.62 16.31 10.91
N GLN A 80 0.44 15.67 10.78
CA GLN A 80 -0.45 15.82 9.63
C GLN A 80 -1.85 16.33 10.05
N MET A 81 -2.69 15.51 10.68
CA MET A 81 -3.93 15.98 11.33
C MET A 81 -3.65 16.57 12.71
N VAL A 82 -2.57 16.18 13.36
CA VAL A 82 -2.12 16.76 14.63
C VAL A 82 -1.60 18.18 14.39
N LYS A 83 -2.05 19.13 15.23
CA LYS A 83 -1.54 20.51 15.31
C LYS A 83 -0.22 20.52 16.08
N GLU A 84 -0.24 19.94 17.28
CA GLU A 84 0.88 19.89 18.19
C GLU A 84 0.79 18.63 19.07
N TYR A 85 1.92 18.20 19.59
CA TYR A 85 1.99 17.11 20.56
C TYR A 85 3.04 17.39 21.62
N SER A 86 2.88 16.77 22.78
CA SER A 86 3.88 16.79 23.85
C SER A 86 4.13 15.38 24.38
N VAL A 87 5.30 15.19 24.97
CA VAL A 87 5.72 13.94 25.60
C VAL A 87 6.17 14.28 27.02
N SER A 88 5.67 13.56 28.03
CA SER A 88 6.10 13.72 29.42
C SER A 88 7.58 13.39 29.60
N ASP A 89 8.21 13.92 30.65
CA ASP A 89 9.64 13.74 30.93
C ASP A 89 10.03 12.27 31.10
N ASP A 90 9.13 11.46 31.69
CA ASP A 90 9.29 10.01 31.85
C ASP A 90 9.04 9.22 30.55
N LYS A 91 8.65 9.90 29.46
CA LYS A 91 8.30 9.34 28.15
C LYS A 91 7.16 8.32 28.16
N LEU A 92 6.29 8.38 29.18
CA LEU A 92 5.15 7.48 29.33
C LEU A 92 3.83 8.05 28.82
N THR A 93 3.71 9.37 28.69
CA THR A 93 2.47 10.01 28.25
C THR A 93 2.73 10.89 27.02
N TYR A 94 2.01 10.60 25.95
CA TYR A 94 1.95 11.41 24.74
C TYR A 94 0.59 12.11 24.70
N THR A 95 0.59 13.43 24.53
CA THR A 95 -0.64 14.22 24.35
C THR A 95 -0.67 14.75 22.93
N PHE A 96 -1.77 14.54 22.22
CA PHE A 96 -1.96 14.95 20.84
C PHE A 96 -3.15 15.90 20.73
N THR A 97 -2.97 17.05 20.04
CA THR A 97 -4.05 18.03 19.78
C THR A 97 -4.27 18.14 18.28
N LEU A 98 -5.51 17.98 17.82
CA LEU A 98 -5.89 18.04 16.41
C LEU A 98 -5.91 19.48 15.88
N ARG A 99 -5.66 19.66 14.57
CA ARG A 99 -5.85 20.94 13.87
C ARG A 99 -7.32 21.33 13.84
N ASP A 100 -7.57 22.62 13.66
CA ASP A 100 -8.90 23.14 13.42
C ASP A 100 -9.39 22.84 12.00
N GLY A 101 -10.71 22.78 11.82
CA GLY A 101 -11.36 22.67 10.52
C GLY A 101 -11.36 21.27 9.91
N LEU A 102 -10.87 20.23 10.60
CA LEU A 102 -10.89 18.86 10.10
C LEU A 102 -12.32 18.33 10.04
N LYS A 103 -12.73 17.83 8.86
CA LYS A 103 -14.06 17.27 8.62
C LYS A 103 -13.97 15.97 7.83
N PHE A 104 -14.88 15.07 8.11
CA PHE A 104 -15.14 13.91 7.26
C PHE A 104 -15.93 14.31 6.01
N HIS A 105 -15.98 13.43 5.02
CA HIS A 105 -16.66 13.64 3.73
C HIS A 105 -18.17 13.84 3.87
N ASP A 106 -18.78 13.39 4.96
CA ASP A 106 -20.19 13.61 5.31
C ASP A 106 -20.43 14.95 6.05
N GLY A 107 -19.37 15.73 6.27
CA GLY A 107 -19.42 17.04 6.93
C GLY A 107 -19.27 16.99 8.46
N ALA A 108 -19.27 15.81 9.07
CA ALA A 108 -19.04 15.67 10.52
C ALA A 108 -17.60 16.10 10.90
N PRO A 109 -17.40 16.75 12.05
CA PRO A 109 -16.07 17.10 12.52
C PRO A 109 -15.27 15.82 12.86
N VAL A 110 -13.94 15.87 12.67
CA VAL A 110 -13.05 14.82 13.17
C VAL A 110 -12.77 15.09 14.64
N THR A 111 -12.91 14.06 15.46
CA THR A 111 -12.73 14.15 16.92
C THR A 111 -11.65 13.21 17.45
N SER A 112 -11.23 13.44 18.70
CA SER A 112 -10.32 12.55 19.44
C SER A 112 -10.87 11.12 19.54
N ALA A 113 -12.20 10.97 19.68
CA ALA A 113 -12.85 9.67 19.74
C ALA A 113 -12.69 8.86 18.42
N ASP A 114 -12.73 9.54 17.26
CA ASP A 114 -12.48 8.93 15.95
C ASP A 114 -11.03 8.45 15.84
N CYS A 115 -10.08 9.27 16.30
CA CYS A 115 -8.66 8.95 16.31
C CYS A 115 -8.37 7.70 17.18
N ILE A 116 -8.91 7.68 18.40
CA ILE A 116 -8.74 6.56 19.34
C ILE A 116 -9.30 5.27 18.75
N ALA A 117 -10.54 5.29 18.21
CA ALA A 117 -11.15 4.13 17.60
C ALA A 117 -10.34 3.61 16.40
N SER A 118 -9.84 4.53 15.57
CA SER A 118 -9.02 4.19 14.40
C SER A 118 -7.68 3.56 14.80
N ILE A 119 -6.99 4.11 15.80
CA ILE A 119 -5.74 3.54 16.33
C ILE A 119 -5.98 2.13 16.88
N HIS A 120 -7.07 1.91 17.63
CA HIS A 120 -7.42 0.58 18.14
C HIS A 120 -7.69 -0.43 17.03
N ARG A 121 -8.42 -0.03 15.97
CA ARG A 121 -8.69 -0.91 14.83
C ARG A 121 -7.43 -1.29 14.09
N TRP A 122 -6.61 -0.28 13.74
CA TRP A 122 -5.32 -0.46 13.08
C TRP A 122 -4.36 -1.31 13.92
N GLY A 123 -4.29 -1.07 15.24
CA GLY A 123 -3.45 -1.78 16.18
C GLY A 123 -3.76 -3.28 16.33
N LYS A 124 -4.93 -3.74 15.84
CA LYS A 124 -5.25 -5.17 15.78
C LYS A 124 -4.69 -5.87 14.53
N ARG A 125 -4.27 -5.14 13.51
CA ARG A 125 -3.89 -5.68 12.19
C ARG A 125 -2.44 -5.44 11.83
N ASP A 126 -1.95 -4.24 12.00
CA ASP A 126 -0.59 -3.85 11.63
C ASP A 126 0.44 -4.32 12.65
N SER A 127 1.64 -4.76 12.20
CA SER A 127 2.67 -5.29 13.11
C SER A 127 3.24 -4.22 14.05
N MET A 128 3.44 -2.97 13.57
CA MET A 128 3.87 -1.86 14.41
C MET A 128 2.74 -1.43 15.35
N GLY A 129 1.50 -1.46 14.84
CA GLY A 129 0.32 -1.18 15.63
C GLY A 129 0.11 -2.19 16.76
N GLN A 130 0.23 -3.48 16.48
CA GLN A 130 0.20 -4.54 17.51
C GLN A 130 1.28 -4.32 18.55
N LYS A 131 2.50 -3.98 18.12
CA LYS A 131 3.60 -3.71 19.04
C LYS A 131 3.34 -2.47 19.88
N LEU A 132 2.84 -1.37 19.30
CA LEU A 132 2.45 -0.18 20.06
C LEU A 132 1.37 -0.52 21.11
N MET A 133 0.34 -1.29 20.74
CA MET A 133 -0.72 -1.68 21.68
C MET A 133 -0.22 -2.61 22.81
N GLU A 134 0.80 -3.44 22.57
CA GLU A 134 1.44 -4.23 23.62
C GLU A 134 2.02 -3.35 24.74
N TYR A 135 2.49 -2.14 24.43
CA TYR A 135 3.05 -1.19 25.39
C TYR A 135 2.03 -0.14 25.87
N THR A 136 0.87 -0.03 25.27
CA THR A 136 -0.16 0.92 25.63
C THR A 136 -0.92 0.48 26.87
N VAL A 137 -1.08 1.39 27.84
CA VAL A 137 -1.98 1.25 29.01
C VAL A 137 -3.37 1.76 28.65
N SER A 138 -3.43 2.95 28.06
CA SER A 138 -4.70 3.57 27.69
C SER A 138 -4.54 4.56 26.53
N LEU A 139 -5.66 4.79 25.84
CA LEU A 139 -5.89 5.87 24.89
C LEU A 139 -7.15 6.58 25.37
N ASP A 140 -7.00 7.80 25.89
CA ASP A 140 -8.08 8.53 26.56
C ASP A 140 -8.35 9.87 25.87
N ALA A 141 -9.61 10.18 25.57
CA ALA A 141 -10.02 11.51 25.13
C ALA A 141 -9.95 12.47 26.33
N VAL A 142 -9.32 13.62 26.14
CA VAL A 142 -9.33 14.74 27.10
C VAL A 142 -10.50 15.66 26.74
N ASP A 143 -10.66 15.97 25.47
CA ASP A 143 -11.76 16.72 24.88
C ASP A 143 -11.95 16.29 23.40
N ASP A 144 -12.81 16.97 22.65
CA ASP A 144 -13.10 16.62 21.25
C ASP A 144 -11.88 16.70 20.32
N LYS A 145 -10.83 17.43 20.69
CA LYS A 145 -9.62 17.62 19.86
C LYS A 145 -8.36 17.04 20.48
N THR A 146 -8.38 16.75 21.76
CA THR A 146 -7.19 16.35 22.52
C THR A 146 -7.37 14.95 23.07
N PHE A 147 -6.37 14.12 22.90
CA PHE A 147 -6.31 12.77 23.51
C PHE A 147 -4.91 12.42 23.96
N THR A 148 -4.81 11.46 24.88
CA THR A 148 -3.55 10.96 25.41
C THR A 148 -3.35 9.48 25.09
N LEU A 149 -2.09 9.13 24.84
CA LEU A 149 -1.60 7.76 24.80
C LEU A 149 -0.70 7.55 26.00
N LYS A 150 -1.03 6.60 26.89
CA LYS A 150 -0.22 6.23 28.06
C LYS A 150 0.44 4.86 27.85
N LEU A 151 1.71 4.76 28.18
CA LEU A 151 2.55 3.58 28.02
C LEU A 151 2.91 2.94 29.36
N LYS A 152 3.14 1.62 29.34
CA LYS A 152 3.65 0.85 30.50
C LYS A 152 5.13 1.16 30.78
N GLN A 153 5.89 1.45 29.74
CA GLN A 153 7.30 1.78 29.74
C GLN A 153 7.64 2.59 28.48
N PRO A 154 8.75 3.32 28.46
CA PRO A 154 9.17 4.06 27.27
C PRO A 154 9.26 3.17 26.05
N TYR A 155 8.68 3.65 24.93
CA TYR A 155 8.66 2.97 23.65
C TYR A 155 9.10 3.94 22.55
N GLY A 156 10.26 3.68 21.93
CA GLY A 156 10.91 4.63 21.02
C GLY A 156 10.19 4.83 19.69
N LEU A 157 9.24 3.95 19.33
CA LEU A 157 8.63 3.94 18.00
C LEU A 157 7.19 4.49 17.97
N VAL A 158 6.72 5.24 18.99
CA VAL A 158 5.34 5.78 19.02
C VAL A 158 5.03 6.59 17.78
N LEU A 159 5.81 7.63 17.51
CA LEU A 159 5.57 8.52 16.37
C LEU A 159 5.81 7.82 15.04
N THR A 160 6.85 6.99 14.96
CA THR A 160 7.14 6.18 13.76
C THR A 160 5.99 5.23 13.43
N SER A 161 5.36 4.65 14.44
CA SER A 161 4.19 3.79 14.26
C SER A 161 2.98 4.57 13.73
N LEU A 162 2.69 5.74 14.32
CA LEU A 162 1.57 6.59 13.94
C LEU A 162 1.78 7.36 12.63
N GLY A 163 3.03 7.51 12.18
CA GLY A 163 3.40 8.15 10.91
C GLY A 163 3.83 7.18 9.81
N LYS A 164 3.59 5.89 9.99
CA LYS A 164 3.96 4.82 9.05
C LYS A 164 3.43 5.09 7.62
N PRO A 165 4.29 5.11 6.58
CA PRO A 165 3.88 5.57 5.25
C PRO A 165 3.29 4.48 4.36
N SER A 166 3.45 3.20 4.72
CA SER A 166 3.05 2.10 3.83
C SER A 166 2.58 0.88 4.61
N SER A 167 1.81 0.02 3.93
CA SER A 167 1.15 -1.21 4.39
C SER A 167 0.39 -1.06 5.71
N ASN A 168 -0.93 -1.13 5.67
CA ASN A 168 -1.82 -0.85 6.80
C ASN A 168 -1.48 0.47 7.52
N VAL A 169 -1.52 1.57 6.76
CA VAL A 169 -1.30 2.93 7.27
C VAL A 169 -2.37 3.24 8.33
N PRO A 170 -2.04 3.93 9.45
CA PRO A 170 -3.00 4.28 10.50
C PRO A 170 -3.96 5.39 10.06
N PHE A 171 -4.81 5.11 9.08
CA PHE A 171 -5.81 6.02 8.56
C PHE A 171 -6.90 6.32 9.60
N ILE A 172 -7.32 7.58 9.67
CA ILE A 172 -8.36 8.02 10.59
C ILE A 172 -9.73 7.92 9.90
N MET A 173 -10.63 7.20 10.55
CA MET A 173 -11.99 6.92 10.12
C MET A 173 -13.00 7.48 11.15
N PRO A 174 -14.24 7.79 10.76
CA PRO A 174 -15.30 8.05 11.75
C PRO A 174 -15.39 6.89 12.75
N LYS A 175 -15.57 7.21 14.04
CA LYS A 175 -15.65 6.19 15.11
C LYS A 175 -16.61 5.05 14.78
N ARG A 176 -17.83 5.37 14.28
CA ARG A 176 -18.82 4.37 13.87
C ARG A 176 -18.32 3.36 12.83
N ILE A 177 -17.38 3.79 11.98
CA ILE A 177 -16.74 2.93 10.96
C ILE A 177 -15.54 2.21 11.57
N ALA A 178 -14.72 2.91 12.34
CA ALA A 178 -13.53 2.35 12.98
C ALA A 178 -13.86 1.28 14.04
N GLU A 179 -15.05 1.28 14.62
CA GLU A 179 -15.54 0.25 15.56
C GLU A 179 -15.93 -1.07 14.85
N THR A 180 -15.96 -1.08 13.50
CA THR A 180 -16.13 -2.35 12.75
C THR A 180 -15.00 -3.33 13.15
N PRO A 181 -15.32 -4.60 13.42
CA PRO A 181 -14.31 -5.61 13.75
C PRO A 181 -13.17 -5.59 12.72
N ALA A 182 -11.92 -5.68 13.20
CA ALA A 182 -10.74 -5.49 12.35
C ALA A 182 -10.54 -6.63 11.31
N ASP A 183 -11.29 -7.70 11.38
CA ASP A 183 -11.37 -8.81 10.43
C ASP A 183 -12.54 -8.68 9.43
N LYS A 184 -13.35 -7.62 9.53
CA LYS A 184 -14.48 -7.33 8.65
C LYS A 184 -14.24 -6.06 7.85
N ASN A 185 -14.71 -6.05 6.59
CA ASN A 185 -14.72 -4.84 5.77
C ASN A 185 -15.56 -3.74 6.42
N VAL A 186 -15.10 -2.50 6.28
CA VAL A 186 -15.92 -1.34 6.69
C VAL A 186 -17.18 -1.25 5.83
N PRO A 187 -18.31 -0.80 6.40
CA PRO A 187 -19.59 -0.69 5.68
C PRO A 187 -19.64 0.52 4.74
N GLU A 188 -18.82 1.52 5.00
CA GLU A 188 -18.81 2.81 4.29
C GLU A 188 -17.39 3.28 4.03
N GLU A 189 -17.17 3.92 2.88
CA GLU A 189 -15.88 4.50 2.46
C GLU A 189 -15.88 6.03 2.72
N ILE A 190 -16.05 6.45 3.97
CA ILE A 190 -16.04 7.85 4.41
C ILE A 190 -14.75 8.13 5.16
N GLY A 191 -13.97 9.07 4.63
CA GLY A 191 -12.73 9.56 5.22
C GLY A 191 -12.71 11.06 5.37
N SER A 192 -11.55 11.63 5.69
CA SER A 192 -11.27 13.07 5.80
C SER A 192 -10.17 13.52 4.84
N GLY A 193 -9.86 12.69 3.84
CA GLY A 193 -8.76 12.89 2.89
C GLY A 193 -9.07 13.88 1.77
N PRO A 194 -8.07 14.13 0.90
CA PRO A 194 -8.13 15.15 -0.14
C PRO A 194 -9.10 14.84 -1.29
N PHE A 195 -9.50 13.58 -1.44
CA PHE A 195 -10.48 13.15 -2.44
C PHE A 195 -11.65 12.43 -1.78
N ARG A 196 -12.80 12.42 -2.46
CA ARG A 196 -14.01 11.68 -2.12
C ARG A 196 -14.18 10.50 -3.06
N PHE A 197 -14.53 9.34 -2.53
CA PHE A 197 -14.84 8.14 -3.31
C PHE A 197 -16.23 8.24 -3.93
N VAL A 198 -16.34 8.01 -5.25
CA VAL A 198 -17.61 8.05 -5.99
C VAL A 198 -18.19 6.64 -6.06
N LYS A 199 -18.87 6.22 -5.00
CA LYS A 199 -19.41 4.86 -4.85
C LYS A 199 -20.32 4.43 -6.02
N GLY A 200 -21.12 5.36 -6.57
CA GLY A 200 -22.04 5.07 -7.69
C GLY A 200 -21.35 4.71 -9.00
N GLU A 201 -20.04 4.98 -9.13
CA GLU A 201 -19.25 4.64 -10.32
C GLU A 201 -18.20 3.54 -10.05
N PHE A 202 -18.20 2.98 -8.86
CA PHE A 202 -17.28 1.91 -8.50
C PHE A 202 -17.69 0.59 -9.16
N GLN A 203 -16.74 0.00 -9.87
CA GLN A 203 -16.86 -1.34 -10.45
C GLN A 203 -15.69 -2.18 -9.90
N PRO A 204 -15.94 -3.06 -8.94
CA PRO A 204 -14.89 -3.81 -8.25
C PRO A 204 -13.95 -4.53 -9.22
N GLY A 205 -12.65 -4.24 -9.10
CA GLY A 205 -11.62 -4.81 -9.96
C GLY A 205 -11.50 -4.21 -11.36
N LEU A 206 -12.39 -3.28 -11.76
CA LEU A 206 -12.41 -2.69 -13.11
C LEU A 206 -12.22 -1.17 -13.11
N LYS A 207 -13.00 -0.44 -12.30
CA LYS A 207 -12.97 1.03 -12.29
C LYS A 207 -13.19 1.58 -10.89
N VAL A 208 -12.41 2.61 -10.54
CA VAL A 208 -12.58 3.39 -9.30
C VAL A 208 -12.56 4.86 -9.65
N VAL A 209 -13.43 5.63 -9.03
CA VAL A 209 -13.54 7.06 -9.29
C VAL A 209 -13.43 7.85 -8.01
N TYR A 210 -12.66 8.94 -8.10
CA TYR A 210 -12.48 9.89 -7.02
C TYR A 210 -12.72 11.31 -7.53
N GLU A 211 -13.32 12.13 -6.69
CA GLU A 211 -13.50 13.56 -6.92
C GLU A 211 -12.75 14.36 -5.86
N LYS A 212 -12.33 15.57 -6.22
CA LYS A 212 -11.72 16.51 -5.29
C LYS A 212 -12.64 16.74 -4.08
N ASN A 213 -12.10 16.68 -2.89
CA ASN A 213 -12.82 17.11 -1.68
C ASN A 213 -12.68 18.62 -1.51
N PRO A 214 -13.75 19.40 -1.73
CA PRO A 214 -13.67 20.86 -1.62
C PRO A 214 -13.52 21.36 -0.17
N ASP A 215 -13.87 20.52 0.80
CA ASP A 215 -13.80 20.86 2.23
C ASP A 215 -12.47 20.43 2.88
N TYR A 216 -11.55 19.83 2.10
CA TYR A 216 -10.26 19.44 2.64
C TYR A 216 -9.38 20.64 2.95
N VAL A 217 -8.87 20.70 4.18
CA VAL A 217 -7.97 21.78 4.64
C VAL A 217 -6.52 21.26 4.61
N PRO A 218 -5.75 21.58 3.56
CA PRO A 218 -4.34 21.14 3.48
C PRO A 218 -3.50 21.84 4.56
N ARG A 219 -2.33 21.28 4.86
CA ARG A 219 -1.30 21.97 5.65
C ARG A 219 -0.66 23.08 4.81
N SER A 220 0.05 24.00 5.49
CA SER A 220 0.79 25.09 4.84
C SER A 220 2.20 24.70 4.41
N GLU A 221 2.77 23.66 5.03
CA GLU A 221 4.13 23.19 4.75
C GLU A 221 4.20 22.53 3.37
N ALA A 222 5.34 22.67 2.70
CA ALA A 222 5.56 22.05 1.40
C ALA A 222 5.34 20.52 1.46
N PRO A 223 4.77 19.91 0.40
CA PRO A 223 4.56 18.47 0.37
C PRO A 223 5.90 17.72 0.36
N SER A 224 6.00 16.65 1.15
CA SER A 224 7.16 15.77 1.22
C SER A 224 6.68 14.36 1.53
N TRP A 225 6.74 13.44 0.58
CA TRP A 225 6.07 12.14 0.66
C TRP A 225 4.57 12.31 0.99
N ALA A 226 4.12 11.68 2.11
CA ALA A 226 2.74 11.81 2.60
C ALA A 226 2.55 12.96 3.59
N ALA A 227 3.62 13.68 3.96
CA ALA A 227 3.59 14.82 4.87
C ALA A 227 3.38 16.15 4.15
N GLY A 228 2.91 17.17 4.87
CA GLY A 228 2.73 18.53 4.37
C GLY A 228 1.45 18.73 3.55
N ALA A 229 1.48 19.69 2.63
CA ALA A 229 0.33 20.13 1.87
C ALA A 229 -0.14 19.07 0.85
N LYS A 230 -1.37 18.58 1.03
CA LYS A 230 -2.05 17.70 0.06
C LYS A 230 -3.02 18.55 -0.79
N VAL A 231 -2.47 19.32 -1.72
CA VAL A 231 -3.27 20.23 -2.56
C VAL A 231 -3.74 19.52 -3.82
N VAL A 232 -5.05 19.32 -3.97
CA VAL A 232 -5.65 18.72 -5.17
C VAL A 232 -5.84 19.78 -6.26
N LYS A 233 -5.22 19.56 -7.43
CA LYS A 233 -5.24 20.50 -8.57
C LYS A 233 -6.08 20.01 -9.76
N VAL A 234 -6.69 18.83 -9.65
CA VAL A 234 -7.58 18.23 -10.66
C VAL A 234 -8.96 18.00 -10.05
N ASP A 235 -9.99 17.92 -10.88
CA ASP A 235 -11.36 17.73 -10.39
C ASP A 235 -11.66 16.26 -10.08
N ARG A 236 -11.02 15.35 -10.86
CA ARG A 236 -11.38 13.94 -10.86
C ARG A 236 -10.17 13.04 -11.16
N VAL A 237 -10.15 11.87 -10.54
CA VAL A 237 -9.19 10.78 -10.83
C VAL A 237 -9.96 9.49 -11.08
N GLU A 238 -9.70 8.85 -12.20
CA GLU A 238 -10.28 7.56 -12.56
C GLU A 238 -9.16 6.51 -12.58
N TRP A 239 -9.28 5.48 -11.74
CA TRP A 239 -8.43 4.31 -11.82
C TRP A 239 -9.08 3.26 -12.69
N LEU A 240 -8.36 2.82 -13.68
CA LEU A 240 -8.80 1.82 -14.64
C LEU A 240 -7.95 0.55 -14.47
N ASN A 241 -8.57 -0.59 -14.59
CA ASN A 241 -7.85 -1.85 -14.69
C ASN A 241 -7.82 -2.30 -16.14
N ILE A 242 -6.66 -2.22 -16.75
CA ILE A 242 -6.39 -2.72 -18.11
C ILE A 242 -5.35 -3.84 -17.96
N PRO A 243 -5.77 -5.12 -17.88
CA PRO A 243 -4.87 -6.23 -17.59
C PRO A 243 -3.81 -6.48 -18.67
N ASP A 244 -4.13 -6.17 -19.93
CA ASP A 244 -3.19 -6.28 -21.04
C ASP A 244 -2.30 -5.03 -21.12
N TYR A 245 -1.02 -5.22 -20.80
CA TYR A 245 -0.06 -4.12 -20.75
C TYR A 245 0.23 -3.49 -22.10
N GLN A 246 0.16 -4.25 -23.21
CA GLN A 246 0.32 -3.66 -24.56
C GLN A 246 -0.82 -2.67 -24.85
N THR A 247 -2.04 -3.04 -24.47
CA THR A 247 -3.21 -2.16 -24.58
C THR A 247 -3.05 -0.91 -23.72
N ALA A 248 -2.59 -1.05 -22.46
CA ALA A 248 -2.38 0.08 -21.57
C ALA A 248 -1.28 1.03 -22.10
N VAL A 249 -0.17 0.50 -22.60
CA VAL A 249 0.93 1.27 -23.21
C VAL A 249 0.45 2.03 -24.44
N ASN A 250 -0.29 1.37 -25.32
CA ASN A 250 -0.86 2.03 -26.51
C ASN A 250 -1.85 3.14 -26.13
N ALA A 251 -2.70 2.90 -25.13
CA ALA A 251 -3.64 3.90 -24.63
C ALA A 251 -2.92 5.13 -24.04
N LEU A 252 -1.78 4.95 -23.35
CA LEU A 252 -0.97 6.05 -22.86
C LEU A 252 -0.32 6.84 -24.01
N ILE A 253 0.26 6.16 -24.99
CA ILE A 253 0.90 6.79 -26.16
C ILE A 253 -0.14 7.58 -26.98
N ASN A 254 -1.36 7.05 -27.13
CA ASN A 254 -2.46 7.71 -27.84
C ASN A 254 -3.13 8.83 -27.02
N GLY A 255 -2.78 9.00 -25.73
CA GLY A 255 -3.38 10.00 -24.86
C GLY A 255 -4.80 9.68 -24.37
N GLU A 256 -5.22 8.43 -24.43
CA GLU A 256 -6.50 7.93 -23.91
C GLU A 256 -6.47 7.80 -22.39
N ILE A 257 -5.28 7.49 -21.82
CA ILE A 257 -4.96 7.52 -20.40
C ILE A 257 -3.77 8.45 -20.16
N ASP A 258 -3.54 8.80 -18.89
CA ASP A 258 -2.51 9.77 -18.50
C ASP A 258 -1.36 9.15 -17.70
N TYR A 259 -1.55 7.93 -17.16
CA TYR A 259 -0.69 7.40 -16.12
C TYR A 259 -0.74 5.86 -16.07
N ILE A 260 0.41 5.21 -16.01
CA ILE A 260 0.56 3.77 -15.71
C ILE A 260 1.46 3.66 -14.48
N GLU A 261 0.95 3.03 -13.38
CA GLU A 261 1.67 2.95 -12.10
C GLU A 261 2.93 2.08 -12.17
N GLN A 262 2.87 0.96 -12.83
CA GLN A 262 3.98 -0.02 -12.87
C GLN A 262 4.02 -0.68 -14.25
N PRO A 263 4.44 0.03 -15.31
CA PRO A 263 4.64 -0.61 -16.59
C PRO A 263 5.72 -1.70 -16.44
N PRO A 264 5.53 -2.89 -17.04
CA PRO A 264 6.58 -3.90 -17.09
C PRO A 264 7.85 -3.33 -17.71
N HIS A 265 9.02 -3.70 -17.18
CA HIS A 265 10.30 -3.17 -17.64
C HIS A 265 10.56 -3.41 -19.13
N ASP A 266 10.07 -4.50 -19.70
CA ASP A 266 10.15 -4.80 -21.13
C ASP A 266 9.46 -3.76 -22.03
N PHE A 267 8.50 -2.98 -21.50
CA PHE A 267 7.85 -1.90 -22.23
C PHE A 267 8.53 -0.54 -22.06
N LEU A 268 9.49 -0.39 -21.14
CA LEU A 268 10.17 0.89 -20.94
C LEU A 268 10.91 1.41 -22.18
N PRO A 269 11.58 0.57 -23.00
CA PRO A 269 12.19 1.05 -24.25
C PRO A 269 11.19 1.68 -25.21
N ILE A 270 10.00 1.09 -25.39
CA ILE A 270 8.92 1.60 -26.25
C ILE A 270 8.38 2.91 -25.67
N LEU A 271 8.15 2.97 -24.37
CA LEU A 271 7.65 4.17 -23.68
C LEU A 271 8.66 5.32 -23.74
N LYS A 272 9.96 5.04 -23.52
CA LYS A 272 11.05 6.04 -23.64
C LYS A 272 11.21 6.59 -25.08
N ALA A 273 10.93 5.75 -26.08
CA ALA A 273 10.98 6.16 -27.49
C ALA A 273 9.74 6.95 -27.95
N ALA A 274 8.62 6.82 -27.24
CA ALA A 274 7.39 7.53 -27.58
C ALA A 274 7.49 9.02 -27.22
N SER A 275 7.10 9.88 -28.17
CA SER A 275 7.21 11.33 -28.00
C SER A 275 6.44 11.82 -26.78
N GLY A 276 7.18 12.46 -25.86
CA GLY A 276 6.62 13.16 -24.71
C GLY A 276 6.25 12.28 -23.52
N ILE A 277 6.25 10.94 -23.62
CA ILE A 277 6.05 10.08 -22.44
C ILE A 277 7.23 10.25 -21.49
N GLN A 278 6.91 10.41 -20.19
CA GLN A 278 7.91 10.56 -19.13
C GLN A 278 7.96 9.29 -18.30
N ILE A 279 9.16 8.79 -18.03
CA ILE A 279 9.42 7.70 -17.08
C ILE A 279 9.90 8.34 -15.78
N VAL A 280 9.15 8.16 -14.69
CA VAL A 280 9.36 8.85 -13.42
C VAL A 280 9.65 7.84 -12.31
N ASN A 281 10.82 7.91 -11.70
CA ASN A 281 11.14 7.15 -10.48
C ASN A 281 10.55 7.87 -9.26
N TYR A 282 9.30 7.59 -8.95
CA TYR A 282 8.60 8.21 -7.83
C TYR A 282 8.95 7.61 -6.46
N ASN A 283 9.42 6.36 -6.44
CA ASN A 283 9.82 5.64 -5.23
C ASN A 283 11.31 5.29 -5.31
N THR A 284 12.16 6.20 -4.86
CA THR A 284 13.61 6.07 -4.91
C THR A 284 14.17 5.02 -3.93
N LEU A 285 13.41 4.67 -2.87
CA LEU A 285 13.76 3.53 -2.04
C LEU A 285 13.60 2.18 -2.76
N GLY A 286 12.71 2.13 -3.74
CA GLY A 286 12.42 0.93 -4.50
C GLY A 286 11.52 -0.07 -3.76
N VAL A 287 11.56 -1.27 -4.28
CA VAL A 287 10.74 -2.42 -3.89
C VAL A 287 11.66 -3.63 -3.71
N SER A 288 11.37 -4.48 -2.72
CA SER A 288 12.07 -5.75 -2.51
C SER A 288 11.14 -6.92 -2.71
N GLY A 289 11.59 -7.90 -3.48
CA GLY A 289 10.88 -9.16 -3.64
C GLY A 289 11.16 -10.14 -2.48
N MET A 290 10.24 -11.06 -2.25
CA MET A 290 10.31 -12.05 -1.17
C MET A 290 9.80 -13.40 -1.61
N LEU A 291 10.59 -14.45 -1.39
CA LEU A 291 10.15 -15.84 -1.39
C LEU A 291 9.77 -16.22 0.04
N ARG A 292 8.51 -16.60 0.25
CA ARG A 292 7.99 -16.97 1.57
C ARG A 292 7.57 -18.43 1.63
N MET A 293 8.13 -19.17 2.60
CA MET A 293 7.79 -20.56 2.89
C MET A 293 6.72 -20.63 3.98
N ASN A 294 5.85 -21.63 3.89
CA ASN A 294 4.81 -21.91 4.89
C ASN A 294 5.33 -22.93 5.92
N TRP A 295 5.57 -22.48 7.13
CA TRP A 295 6.10 -23.31 8.22
C TRP A 295 5.06 -24.26 8.84
N LEU A 296 3.76 -24.07 8.53
CA LEU A 296 2.71 -24.95 9.06
C LEU A 296 2.62 -26.28 8.33
N ASN A 297 3.11 -26.33 7.09
CA ASN A 297 2.89 -27.47 6.20
C ASN A 297 4.22 -28.15 5.80
N PRO A 298 4.28 -29.49 5.85
CA PRO A 298 5.42 -30.21 5.25
C PRO A 298 5.60 -29.82 3.78
N PRO A 299 6.86 -29.75 3.28
CA PRO A 299 8.08 -30.10 4.00
C PRO A 299 8.72 -28.91 4.75
N PHE A 300 8.15 -27.69 4.71
CA PHE A 300 8.78 -26.48 5.27
C PHE A 300 8.50 -26.26 6.76
N ASP A 301 7.80 -27.15 7.43
CA ASP A 301 7.84 -27.30 8.89
C ASP A 301 9.24 -27.73 9.39
N ASN A 302 10.05 -28.33 8.53
CA ASN A 302 11.43 -28.77 8.82
C ASN A 302 12.46 -27.69 8.47
N GLU A 303 13.26 -27.27 9.47
CA GLU A 303 14.29 -26.22 9.32
C GLU A 303 15.36 -26.57 8.26
N LYS A 304 15.86 -27.82 8.24
CA LYS A 304 16.87 -28.23 7.25
C LYS A 304 16.36 -28.13 5.82
N ILE A 305 15.08 -28.41 5.60
CA ILE A 305 14.45 -28.29 4.27
C ILE A 305 14.29 -26.82 3.89
N ARG A 306 13.95 -25.93 4.84
CA ARG A 306 13.95 -24.48 4.59
C ARG A 306 15.35 -23.98 4.22
N GLN A 307 16.38 -24.39 4.97
CA GLN A 307 17.78 -24.07 4.66
C GLN A 307 18.20 -24.59 3.27
N ALA A 308 17.78 -25.82 2.91
CA ALA A 308 18.03 -26.38 1.58
C ALA A 308 17.42 -25.50 0.48
N ALA A 309 16.21 -25.03 0.67
CA ALA A 309 15.55 -24.13 -0.28
C ALA A 309 16.29 -22.79 -0.42
N LEU A 310 16.76 -22.19 0.68
CA LEU A 310 17.55 -20.96 0.64
C LEU A 310 18.88 -21.12 -0.11
N LEU A 311 19.55 -22.26 0.03
CA LEU A 311 20.81 -22.57 -0.68
C LEU A 311 20.60 -22.94 -2.16
N ALA A 312 19.37 -23.26 -2.55
CA ALA A 312 19.05 -23.64 -3.93
C ALA A 312 18.85 -22.44 -4.85
N VAL A 313 18.46 -21.30 -4.30
CA VAL A 313 18.09 -20.09 -5.04
C VAL A 313 19.24 -19.10 -5.12
N ASN A 314 19.16 -18.23 -6.12
CA ASN A 314 20.07 -17.10 -6.26
C ASN A 314 19.30 -15.85 -6.69
N GLN A 315 19.72 -14.71 -6.19
CA GLN A 315 19.00 -13.46 -6.36
C GLN A 315 19.06 -12.93 -7.79
N GLN A 316 20.18 -13.15 -8.49
CA GLN A 316 20.33 -12.68 -9.87
C GLN A 316 19.31 -13.34 -10.80
N ASP A 317 19.06 -14.65 -10.66
CA ASP A 317 18.06 -15.35 -11.48
C ASP A 317 16.65 -14.73 -11.33
N TYR A 318 16.32 -14.25 -10.13
CA TYR A 318 15.05 -13.54 -9.90
C TYR A 318 15.02 -12.16 -10.54
N LEU A 319 16.08 -11.37 -10.35
CA LEU A 319 16.17 -10.02 -10.90
C LEU A 319 16.17 -10.04 -12.44
N ASP A 320 16.93 -10.97 -13.05
CA ASP A 320 16.97 -11.14 -14.50
C ASP A 320 15.59 -11.50 -15.07
N ALA A 321 14.87 -12.42 -14.41
CA ALA A 321 13.55 -12.85 -14.86
C ALA A 321 12.45 -11.82 -14.61
N GLN A 322 12.59 -10.97 -13.57
CA GLN A 322 11.57 -10.03 -13.13
C GLN A 322 11.74 -8.64 -13.76
N ILE A 323 12.97 -8.19 -13.90
CA ILE A 323 13.33 -6.83 -14.27
C ILE A 323 14.06 -6.79 -15.62
N GLY A 324 15.11 -7.61 -15.81
CA GLY A 324 15.87 -7.72 -17.06
C GLY A 324 16.79 -6.52 -17.36
N ASP A 325 16.46 -5.32 -16.88
CA ASP A 325 17.23 -4.10 -17.09
C ASP A 325 18.09 -3.77 -15.86
N PRO A 326 19.45 -3.85 -15.96
CA PRO A 326 20.35 -3.60 -14.84
C PRO A 326 20.21 -2.23 -14.17
N ASP A 327 19.77 -1.19 -14.91
CA ASP A 327 19.58 0.16 -14.36
C ASP A 327 18.48 0.24 -13.30
N TYR A 328 17.60 -0.76 -13.27
CA TYR A 328 16.50 -0.86 -12.30
C TYR A 328 16.71 -1.96 -11.26
N MET A 329 17.81 -2.73 -11.34
CA MET A 329 18.12 -3.81 -10.40
C MET A 329 19.06 -3.33 -9.29
N VAL A 330 18.81 -3.79 -8.07
CA VAL A 330 19.71 -3.62 -6.92
C VAL A 330 19.88 -4.96 -6.23
N PRO A 331 20.93 -5.76 -6.54
CA PRO A 331 21.23 -6.96 -5.77
C PRO A 331 21.38 -6.62 -4.30
N CYS A 332 20.53 -7.21 -3.44
CA CYS A 332 20.42 -6.86 -2.04
C CYS A 332 19.92 -8.03 -1.20
N LEU A 333 20.81 -8.62 -0.41
CA LEU A 333 20.46 -9.67 0.54
C LEU A 333 20.11 -9.15 1.94
N ALA A 334 20.17 -7.83 2.15
CA ALA A 334 19.73 -7.24 3.40
C ALA A 334 18.21 -7.36 3.57
N MET A 335 17.76 -7.88 4.70
CA MET A 335 16.33 -7.95 5.03
C MET A 335 15.74 -6.60 5.44
N PHE A 336 16.61 -5.60 5.68
CA PHE A 336 16.24 -4.24 6.12
C PHE A 336 16.68 -3.15 5.13
N VAL A 337 16.62 -3.47 3.85
CA VAL A 337 16.85 -2.55 2.72
C VAL A 337 18.30 -2.08 2.59
N CYS A 338 18.94 -2.37 1.46
CA CYS A 338 20.29 -1.89 1.18
C CYS A 338 20.38 -0.36 1.19
N ASN A 339 21.55 0.14 1.57
CA ASN A 339 21.84 1.56 1.70
C ASN A 339 21.02 2.29 2.81
N THR A 340 20.57 1.55 3.82
CA THR A 340 19.92 2.11 5.03
C THR A 340 20.73 1.78 6.29
N PRO A 341 20.48 2.44 7.44
CA PRO A 341 21.23 2.20 8.67
C PRO A 341 21.23 0.76 9.21
N ASN A 342 20.18 -0.02 8.90
CA ASN A 342 20.06 -1.41 9.35
C ASN A 342 20.50 -2.43 8.27
N ALA A 343 21.03 -1.96 7.14
CA ALA A 343 21.46 -2.83 6.05
C ALA A 343 22.67 -3.67 6.46
N THR A 344 22.60 -4.97 6.17
CA THR A 344 23.71 -5.91 6.35
C THR A 344 23.50 -7.13 5.44
N ASP A 345 24.55 -7.81 5.06
CA ASP A 345 24.52 -9.13 4.38
C ASP A 345 24.83 -10.27 5.35
N ALA A 346 24.92 -9.99 6.64
CA ALA A 346 25.26 -10.97 7.66
C ALA A 346 24.27 -12.15 7.67
N GLY A 347 24.81 -13.37 7.66
CA GLY A 347 24.03 -14.60 7.62
C GLY A 347 23.42 -14.95 6.25
N ALA A 348 23.56 -14.10 5.24
CA ALA A 348 22.99 -14.34 3.92
C ALA A 348 23.58 -15.61 3.28
N PRO A 349 22.74 -16.54 2.79
CA PRO A 349 23.20 -17.77 2.18
C PRO A 349 23.85 -17.50 0.81
N LYS A 350 24.93 -18.21 0.53
CA LYS A 350 25.45 -18.33 -0.84
C LYS A 350 24.87 -19.58 -1.47
N THR A 351 24.51 -19.51 -2.74
CA THR A 351 23.98 -20.67 -3.48
C THR A 351 24.97 -21.83 -3.42
N ASP A 352 24.50 -22.99 -2.93
CA ASP A 352 25.25 -24.23 -2.83
C ASP A 352 24.32 -25.42 -3.03
N LEU A 353 24.21 -25.86 -4.29
CA LEU A 353 23.32 -26.96 -4.67
C LEU A 353 23.74 -28.32 -4.06
N ALA A 354 25.05 -28.54 -3.81
CA ALA A 354 25.51 -29.75 -3.20
C ALA A 354 25.09 -29.84 -1.73
N ARG A 355 25.31 -28.78 -0.98
CA ARG A 355 24.86 -28.67 0.42
C ARG A 355 23.33 -28.66 0.53
N ALA A 356 22.64 -28.01 -0.39
CA ALA A 356 21.19 -28.03 -0.45
C ALA A 356 20.60 -29.43 -0.60
N LYS A 357 21.17 -30.27 -1.53
CA LYS A 357 20.78 -31.67 -1.68
C LYS A 357 21.05 -32.50 -0.43
N GLN A 358 22.18 -32.24 0.23
CA GLN A 358 22.53 -32.92 1.48
C GLN A 358 21.51 -32.58 2.58
N LEU A 359 21.20 -31.29 2.78
CA LEU A 359 20.21 -30.84 3.77
C LEU A 359 18.80 -31.35 3.48
N LEU A 360 18.41 -31.43 2.21
CA LEU A 360 17.14 -32.01 1.79
C LEU A 360 17.03 -33.47 2.23
N LYS A 361 18.10 -34.27 2.03
CA LYS A 361 18.18 -35.65 2.50
C LYS A 361 18.19 -35.74 4.03
N GLU A 362 19.03 -34.93 4.71
CA GLU A 362 19.10 -34.89 6.16
C GLU A 362 17.76 -34.46 6.81
N GLY A 363 16.98 -33.61 6.12
CA GLY A 363 15.63 -33.18 6.52
C GLY A 363 14.55 -34.23 6.26
N GLY A 364 14.91 -35.36 5.58
CA GLY A 364 13.97 -36.48 5.35
C GLY A 364 12.88 -36.16 4.33
N TYR A 365 13.18 -35.35 3.30
CA TYR A 365 12.20 -35.03 2.26
C TYR A 365 11.71 -36.30 1.56
N ASP A 366 10.41 -36.54 1.55
CA ASP A 366 9.75 -37.78 1.13
C ASP A 366 9.27 -37.77 -0.35
N GLY A 367 9.58 -36.71 -1.11
CA GLY A 367 9.18 -36.55 -2.51
C GLY A 367 7.78 -36.07 -2.76
N LYS A 368 7.02 -35.70 -1.71
CA LYS A 368 5.70 -35.11 -1.87
C LYS A 368 5.75 -33.77 -2.64
N PRO A 369 4.71 -33.47 -3.43
CA PRO A 369 4.67 -32.22 -4.18
C PRO A 369 4.78 -30.98 -3.28
N VAL A 370 5.64 -30.04 -3.68
CA VAL A 370 5.76 -28.71 -3.09
C VAL A 370 4.95 -27.73 -3.92
N VAL A 371 3.85 -27.25 -3.37
CA VAL A 371 2.96 -26.29 -4.04
C VAL A 371 3.58 -24.89 -4.01
N VAL A 372 3.95 -24.39 -5.20
CA VAL A 372 4.42 -23.03 -5.42
C VAL A 372 3.33 -22.25 -6.14
N MET A 373 2.79 -21.20 -5.49
CA MET A 373 1.76 -20.35 -6.10
C MET A 373 2.40 -19.30 -7.02
N GLN A 374 1.85 -19.16 -8.23
CA GLN A 374 2.30 -18.21 -9.25
C GLN A 374 1.15 -17.29 -9.66
N PRO A 375 1.25 -15.96 -9.48
CA PRO A 375 0.31 -15.03 -10.08
C PRO A 375 0.59 -14.89 -11.58
N THR A 376 -0.47 -14.75 -12.40
CA THR A 376 -0.35 -14.65 -13.86
C THR A 376 -0.59 -13.23 -14.40
N ASP A 377 -1.24 -12.38 -13.61
CA ASP A 377 -1.72 -11.04 -13.97
C ASP A 377 -0.97 -9.90 -13.27
N LEU A 378 0.12 -10.20 -12.56
CA LEU A 378 0.97 -9.20 -11.88
C LEU A 378 2.42 -9.34 -12.34
N ALA A 379 2.84 -8.47 -13.26
CA ALA A 379 4.13 -8.57 -13.96
C ALA A 379 5.33 -8.72 -13.03
N ILE A 380 5.38 -7.95 -11.93
CA ILE A 380 6.50 -7.99 -10.98
C ILE A 380 6.56 -9.27 -10.13
N ALA A 381 5.55 -10.11 -10.14
CA ALA A 381 5.52 -11.34 -9.34
C ALA A 381 5.39 -12.61 -10.19
N ALA A 382 4.85 -12.49 -11.41
CA ALA A 382 4.61 -13.62 -12.30
C ALA A 382 5.87 -14.48 -12.59
N PRO A 383 7.07 -13.92 -12.82
CA PRO A 383 8.27 -14.70 -13.11
C PRO A 383 8.85 -15.46 -11.90
N LEU A 384 8.53 -15.05 -10.67
CA LEU A 384 9.23 -15.54 -9.47
C LEU A 384 8.93 -17.01 -9.16
N GLY A 385 7.67 -17.46 -9.40
CA GLY A 385 7.27 -18.86 -9.21
C GLY A 385 8.06 -19.83 -10.08
N PRO A 386 8.13 -19.64 -11.40
CA PRO A 386 8.94 -20.45 -12.32
C PRO A 386 10.41 -20.51 -11.95
N VAL A 387 11.06 -19.40 -11.57
CA VAL A 387 12.47 -19.36 -11.12
C VAL A 387 12.65 -20.25 -9.89
N THR A 388 11.79 -20.08 -8.87
CA THR A 388 11.82 -20.93 -7.67
C THR A 388 11.62 -22.40 -8.02
N ALA A 389 10.62 -22.72 -8.84
CA ALA A 389 10.34 -24.10 -9.24
C ALA A 389 11.55 -24.77 -9.92
N GLN A 390 12.23 -24.03 -10.81
CA GLN A 390 13.44 -24.54 -11.46
C GLN A 390 14.57 -24.78 -10.44
N ALA A 391 14.81 -23.84 -9.53
CA ALA A 391 15.87 -23.96 -8.52
C ALA A 391 15.63 -25.14 -7.58
N LEU A 392 14.41 -25.33 -7.09
CA LEU A 392 14.07 -26.44 -6.20
C LEU A 392 14.12 -27.79 -6.91
N ARG A 393 13.73 -27.89 -8.18
CA ARG A 393 13.87 -29.10 -8.98
C ARG A 393 15.34 -29.51 -9.17
N LYS A 394 16.27 -28.53 -9.30
CA LYS A 394 17.72 -28.81 -9.40
C LYS A 394 18.28 -29.54 -8.16
N ILE A 395 17.68 -29.37 -7.00
CA ILE A 395 18.09 -30.08 -5.78
C ILE A 395 17.28 -31.34 -5.51
N GLY A 396 16.31 -31.69 -6.35
CA GLY A 396 15.53 -32.94 -6.27
C GLY A 396 14.14 -32.76 -5.61
N MET A 397 13.63 -31.55 -5.42
CA MET A 397 12.27 -31.37 -4.96
C MET A 397 11.25 -31.60 -6.09
N ASN A 398 10.14 -32.24 -5.76
CA ASN A 398 8.98 -32.39 -6.64
C ASN A 398 8.12 -31.14 -6.54
N VAL A 399 8.14 -30.27 -7.53
CA VAL A 399 7.45 -28.98 -7.47
C VAL A 399 6.20 -28.97 -8.32
N ASP A 400 5.07 -28.68 -7.68
CA ASP A 400 3.76 -28.39 -8.28
C ASP A 400 3.58 -26.86 -8.37
N LEU A 401 3.77 -26.30 -9.58
CA LEU A 401 3.61 -24.88 -9.85
C LEU A 401 2.16 -24.60 -10.21
N GLN A 402 1.44 -23.90 -9.33
CA GLN A 402 0.02 -23.60 -9.48
C GLN A 402 -0.22 -22.14 -9.86
N SER A 403 -0.69 -21.93 -11.10
CA SER A 403 -0.98 -20.61 -11.66
C SER A 403 -2.38 -20.14 -11.29
N MET A 404 -2.52 -18.85 -10.93
CA MET A 404 -3.80 -18.21 -10.60
C MET A 404 -3.67 -16.69 -10.75
N ASP A 405 -4.78 -15.96 -10.72
CA ASP A 405 -4.74 -14.49 -10.63
C ASP A 405 -4.24 -14.04 -9.26
N TRP A 406 -3.68 -12.82 -9.20
CA TRP A 406 -3.10 -12.27 -7.97
C TRP A 406 -4.11 -12.18 -6.81
N GLN A 407 -5.35 -11.81 -7.07
CA GLN A 407 -6.35 -11.68 -6.01
C GLN A 407 -6.75 -13.04 -5.43
N THR A 408 -6.81 -14.07 -6.26
CA THR A 408 -6.99 -15.47 -5.82
C THR A 408 -5.80 -15.90 -4.96
N LEU A 409 -4.55 -15.59 -5.38
CA LEU A 409 -3.36 -15.88 -4.59
C LEU A 409 -3.41 -15.17 -3.23
N VAL A 410 -3.76 -13.87 -3.20
CA VAL A 410 -3.90 -13.09 -1.96
C VAL A 410 -4.91 -13.70 -1.00
N GLY A 411 -6.03 -14.19 -1.51
CA GLY A 411 -7.01 -14.92 -0.71
C GLY A 411 -6.48 -16.26 -0.20
N ARG A 412 -5.81 -17.02 -1.08
CA ARG A 412 -5.30 -18.35 -0.74
C ARG A 412 -4.13 -18.33 0.24
N ARG A 413 -3.21 -17.35 0.13
CA ARG A 413 -2.06 -17.23 1.06
C ARG A 413 -2.48 -17.04 2.52
N ALA A 414 -3.71 -16.59 2.78
CA ALA A 414 -4.25 -16.41 4.13
C ALA A 414 -4.78 -17.72 4.76
N LYS A 415 -4.88 -18.80 3.98
CA LYS A 415 -5.35 -20.11 4.46
C LYS A 415 -4.25 -20.84 5.23
N GLN A 416 -4.61 -21.37 6.38
CA GLN A 416 -3.75 -22.21 7.23
C GLN A 416 -3.99 -23.72 7.04
N ASP A 417 -4.75 -24.06 6.02
CA ASP A 417 -5.14 -25.43 5.71
C ASP A 417 -3.94 -26.28 5.26
N PRO A 418 -3.99 -27.61 5.41
CA PRO A 418 -3.05 -28.52 4.77
C PRO A 418 -3.05 -28.34 3.24
N VAL A 419 -1.92 -28.70 2.61
CA VAL A 419 -1.71 -28.49 1.17
C VAL A 419 -2.75 -29.21 0.33
N ASP A 420 -3.14 -30.42 0.70
CA ASP A 420 -4.18 -31.25 0.06
C ASP A 420 -5.61 -30.74 0.29
N GLN A 421 -5.79 -29.75 1.16
CA GLN A 421 -7.08 -29.08 1.45
C GLN A 421 -7.11 -27.63 0.95
N GLY A 422 -6.26 -27.31 -0.03
CA GLY A 422 -6.18 -25.97 -0.62
C GLY A 422 -5.18 -25.02 0.02
N GLY A 423 -4.34 -25.55 0.93
CA GLY A 423 -3.16 -24.82 1.45
C GLY A 423 -2.05 -24.69 0.40
N TRP A 424 -0.87 -24.28 0.83
CA TRP A 424 0.26 -23.95 -0.03
C TRP A 424 1.59 -24.14 0.71
N ASN A 425 2.71 -24.22 -0.04
CA ASN A 425 4.05 -24.32 0.51
C ASN A 425 4.90 -23.06 0.29
N ILE A 426 4.83 -22.45 -0.88
CA ILE A 426 5.59 -21.25 -1.22
C ILE A 426 4.68 -20.26 -1.95
N PHE A 427 4.80 -18.98 -1.59
CA PHE A 427 4.34 -17.88 -2.42
C PHE A 427 5.41 -16.80 -2.51
N HIS A 428 5.30 -15.98 -3.54
CA HIS A 428 6.12 -14.79 -3.71
C HIS A 428 5.28 -13.54 -3.48
N THR A 429 5.93 -12.53 -2.95
CA THR A 429 5.36 -11.20 -2.76
C THR A 429 6.45 -10.16 -2.87
N PHE A 430 6.08 -8.91 -2.80
CA PHE A 430 7.00 -7.79 -2.81
C PHE A 430 6.57 -6.76 -1.78
N TRP A 431 7.52 -5.93 -1.35
CA TRP A 431 7.31 -4.90 -0.36
C TRP A 431 7.92 -3.60 -0.85
N VAL A 432 7.20 -2.51 -0.71
CA VAL A 432 7.79 -1.18 -0.78
C VAL A 432 8.81 -1.07 0.35
N ASN A 433 10.03 -0.63 0.04
CA ASN A 433 11.14 -0.68 0.99
C ASN A 433 10.90 0.15 2.26
N ALA A 434 10.04 1.16 2.22
CA ALA A 434 9.58 1.88 3.40
C ALA A 434 8.89 0.99 4.47
N ASP A 435 8.39 -0.19 4.10
CA ASP A 435 7.81 -1.17 5.04
C ASP A 435 8.87 -2.06 5.72
N MET A 436 10.10 -2.09 5.21
CA MET A 436 11.10 -3.08 5.58
C MET A 436 12.31 -2.51 6.33
N LEU A 437 12.28 -1.22 6.72
CA LEU A 437 13.43 -0.48 7.23
C LEU A 437 13.98 -1.00 8.59
N ASN A 438 13.20 -1.78 9.32
CA ASN A 438 13.61 -2.27 10.64
C ASN A 438 12.88 -3.58 11.03
N PRO A 439 13.35 -4.30 12.06
CA PRO A 439 12.77 -5.58 12.49
C PRO A 439 11.29 -5.51 12.92
N VAL A 440 10.78 -4.36 13.34
CA VAL A 440 9.38 -4.22 13.79
C VAL A 440 8.46 -3.94 12.61
N SER A 441 8.87 -3.07 11.68
CA SER A 441 8.08 -2.73 10.48
C SER A 441 8.07 -3.86 9.45
N ASN A 442 9.18 -4.59 9.30
CA ASN A 442 9.26 -5.69 8.34
C ASN A 442 8.39 -6.87 8.81
N VAL A 443 7.23 -7.01 8.19
CA VAL A 443 6.28 -8.09 8.54
C VAL A 443 6.82 -9.48 8.19
N GLY A 444 7.74 -9.59 7.22
CA GLY A 444 8.41 -10.84 6.87
C GLY A 444 9.23 -11.44 8.03
N ILE A 445 9.65 -10.61 8.99
CA ILE A 445 10.39 -11.01 10.20
C ILE A 445 9.45 -11.32 11.39
N ASN A 446 8.14 -11.06 11.28
CA ASN A 446 7.20 -11.40 12.34
C ASN A 446 7.17 -12.92 12.56
N ALA A 447 7.66 -13.36 13.71
CA ALA A 447 7.85 -14.75 14.10
C ALA A 447 6.88 -15.22 15.20
N LYS A 448 5.70 -14.61 15.29
CA LYS A 448 4.66 -14.92 16.30
C LYS A 448 3.87 -16.20 16.01
N GLY A 449 4.22 -16.93 14.96
CA GLY A 449 3.56 -18.19 14.60
C GLY A 449 2.11 -18.04 14.17
N ARG A 450 1.34 -19.11 14.34
CA ARG A 450 -0.04 -19.27 13.82
C ARG A 450 -1.01 -18.17 14.25
N LYS A 451 -0.88 -17.62 15.45
CA LYS A 451 -1.85 -16.67 16.02
C LYS A 451 -1.57 -15.20 15.73
N GLY A 452 -0.35 -14.85 15.34
CA GLY A 452 0.03 -13.44 15.19
C GLY A 452 1.11 -13.17 14.14
N GLY A 453 1.60 -14.22 13.50
CA GLY A 453 2.61 -14.15 12.45
C GLY A 453 2.04 -13.71 11.09
N PHE A 454 2.95 -13.28 10.23
CA PHE A 454 2.64 -13.06 8.81
C PHE A 454 2.39 -14.40 8.09
N PHE A 455 1.74 -14.37 6.95
CA PHE A 455 1.46 -15.55 6.11
C PHE A 455 2.73 -16.41 5.93
N GLY A 456 2.58 -17.72 6.11
CA GLY A 456 3.68 -18.66 6.28
C GLY A 456 4.02 -18.92 7.76
N TRP A 457 3.49 -18.15 8.67
CA TRP A 457 3.37 -18.37 10.11
C TRP A 457 4.63 -18.90 10.79
N ALA A 458 5.79 -18.33 10.45
CA ALA A 458 7.03 -18.66 11.12
C ALA A 458 6.92 -18.39 12.63
N GLU A 459 7.51 -19.28 13.42
CA GLU A 459 7.51 -19.19 14.88
C GLU A 459 8.95 -19.30 15.42
N ASP A 460 9.44 -18.21 16.03
CA ASP A 460 10.77 -18.15 16.63
C ASP A 460 10.80 -17.12 17.78
N ALA A 461 10.91 -17.63 19.00
CA ALA A 461 10.89 -16.81 20.20
C ALA A 461 12.12 -15.89 20.34
N GLU A 462 13.26 -16.29 19.80
CA GLU A 462 14.50 -15.50 19.82
C GLU A 462 14.37 -14.27 18.92
N ILE A 463 13.82 -14.43 17.70
CA ILE A 463 13.51 -13.30 16.81
C ILE A 463 12.54 -12.34 17.49
N GLU A 464 11.46 -12.81 18.12
CA GLU A 464 10.49 -11.93 18.79
C GLU A 464 11.12 -11.21 19.98
N THR A 465 12.02 -11.86 20.75
CA THR A 465 12.78 -11.22 21.82
C THR A 465 13.65 -10.08 21.30
N MET A 466 14.39 -10.31 20.21
CA MET A 466 15.21 -9.29 19.56
C MET A 466 14.38 -8.16 18.96
N ARG A 467 13.21 -8.45 18.36
CA ARG A 467 12.28 -7.43 17.86
C ARG A 467 11.76 -6.53 18.98
N ASN A 468 11.51 -7.11 20.16
CA ASN A 468 11.14 -6.34 21.35
C ASN A 468 12.31 -5.45 21.83
N ALA A 469 13.52 -5.99 21.90
CA ALA A 469 14.71 -5.23 22.27
C ALA A 469 14.96 -4.06 21.30
N TYR A 470 14.81 -4.28 19.99
CA TYR A 470 14.90 -3.22 18.99
C TYR A 470 13.89 -2.10 19.23
N ALA A 471 12.64 -2.45 19.53
CA ALA A 471 11.56 -1.48 19.75
C ALA A 471 11.78 -0.58 20.97
N LEU A 472 12.50 -1.07 21.97
CA LEU A 472 12.81 -0.37 23.22
C LEU A 472 14.12 0.42 23.15
N GLU A 473 15.04 0.04 22.25
CA GLU A 473 16.34 0.70 22.12
C GLU A 473 16.20 2.06 21.43
N SER A 474 16.88 3.07 21.91
CA SER A 474 16.89 4.42 21.35
C SER A 474 18.23 4.81 20.70
N ASP A 475 19.30 4.05 20.98
CA ASP A 475 20.62 4.27 20.38
C ASP A 475 20.66 3.63 18.99
N PRO A 476 20.91 4.41 17.91
CA PRO A 476 20.91 3.88 16.54
C PRO A 476 21.97 2.80 16.28
N ALA A 477 23.14 2.88 16.93
CA ALA A 477 24.19 1.89 16.73
C ALA A 477 23.81 0.54 17.38
N LYS A 478 23.18 0.59 18.55
CA LYS A 478 22.64 -0.62 19.19
C LYS A 478 21.44 -1.18 18.43
N GLN A 479 20.56 -0.33 17.90
CA GLN A 479 19.48 -0.76 17.01
C GLN A 479 20.03 -1.50 15.78
N ALA A 480 21.07 -0.98 15.13
CA ALA A 480 21.70 -1.64 13.98
C ALA A 480 22.32 -2.99 14.36
N ALA A 481 22.95 -3.09 15.54
CA ALA A 481 23.49 -4.36 16.04
C ALA A 481 22.39 -5.40 16.30
N ILE A 482 21.25 -4.99 16.87
CA ILE A 482 20.09 -5.87 17.06
C ILE A 482 19.50 -6.29 15.72
N ALA A 483 19.34 -5.36 14.75
CA ALA A 483 18.84 -5.68 13.43
C ALA A 483 19.73 -6.70 12.71
N LYS A 484 21.06 -6.58 12.83
CA LYS A 484 22.02 -7.57 12.33
C LYS A 484 21.78 -8.95 12.94
N ALA A 485 21.65 -9.05 14.27
CA ALA A 485 21.41 -10.32 14.94
C ALA A 485 20.05 -10.94 14.52
N VAL A 486 19.01 -10.13 14.36
CA VAL A 486 17.71 -10.58 13.82
C VAL A 486 17.87 -11.18 12.44
N GLN A 487 18.62 -10.54 11.55
CA GLN A 487 18.83 -11.04 10.19
C GLN A 487 19.63 -12.35 10.18
N GLU A 488 20.71 -12.44 10.94
CA GLU A 488 21.51 -13.68 11.08
C GLU A 488 20.63 -14.85 11.53
N ARG A 489 19.80 -14.64 12.56
CA ARG A 489 18.85 -15.66 13.03
C ARG A 489 17.80 -15.99 11.96
N ALA A 490 17.24 -14.98 11.31
CA ALA A 490 16.21 -15.16 10.28
C ALA A 490 16.71 -16.02 9.11
N TYR A 491 17.95 -15.84 8.68
CA TYR A 491 18.57 -16.71 7.67
C TYR A 491 18.83 -18.11 8.22
N ALA A 492 19.34 -18.22 9.44
CA ALA A 492 19.62 -19.52 10.06
C ALA A 492 18.38 -20.41 10.15
N VAL A 493 17.21 -19.85 10.49
CA VAL A 493 15.97 -20.63 10.61
C VAL A 493 15.16 -20.73 9.29
N GLY A 494 15.60 -20.04 8.24
CA GLY A 494 14.91 -20.05 6.95
C GLY A 494 13.63 -19.22 6.93
N MET A 495 13.67 -17.98 7.44
CA MET A 495 12.49 -17.12 7.58
C MET A 495 11.87 -16.74 6.24
N TYR A 496 12.67 -16.20 5.33
CA TYR A 496 12.36 -15.92 3.93
C TYR A 496 13.64 -15.66 3.12
N TYR A 497 13.52 -15.60 1.80
CA TYR A 497 14.62 -15.21 0.92
C TYR A 497 14.29 -13.91 0.19
N PRO A 498 15.12 -12.85 0.31
CA PRO A 498 14.98 -11.63 -0.49
C PRO A 498 15.31 -11.96 -1.96
N THR A 499 14.35 -11.76 -2.88
CA THR A 499 14.56 -12.07 -4.30
C THR A 499 15.20 -10.93 -5.08
N GLY A 500 15.57 -9.85 -4.42
CA GLY A 500 16.22 -8.68 -4.97
C GLY A 500 15.46 -7.40 -4.66
N GLN A 501 16.19 -6.28 -4.72
CA GLN A 501 15.62 -4.94 -4.65
C GLN A 501 15.62 -4.35 -6.07
N PHE A 502 14.60 -3.57 -6.41
CA PHE A 502 14.45 -2.98 -7.74
C PHE A 502 13.65 -1.67 -7.69
N ILE A 503 13.80 -0.87 -8.74
CA ILE A 503 13.00 0.34 -8.96
C ILE A 503 11.86 0.00 -9.93
N SER A 504 10.64 0.37 -9.58
CA SER A 504 9.46 0.26 -10.44
C SER A 504 9.00 1.69 -10.78
N PRO A 505 9.28 2.20 -11.99
CA PRO A 505 8.93 3.56 -12.37
C PRO A 505 7.46 3.70 -12.76
N LEU A 506 7.00 4.97 -12.87
CA LEU A 506 5.76 5.32 -13.54
C LEU A 506 6.03 5.61 -15.02
N ALA A 507 5.01 5.43 -15.87
CA ALA A 507 4.96 6.03 -17.19
C ALA A 507 3.79 7.02 -17.25
N VAL A 508 4.05 8.26 -17.64
CA VAL A 508 3.04 9.32 -17.58
C VAL A 508 3.03 10.19 -18.83
N SER A 509 1.83 10.71 -19.12
CA SER A 509 1.59 11.68 -20.17
C SER A 509 2.41 12.97 -19.93
N PRO A 510 2.92 13.64 -20.98
CA PRO A 510 3.59 14.93 -20.86
C PRO A 510 2.69 16.04 -20.31
N LYS A 511 1.38 15.82 -20.28
CA LYS A 511 0.41 16.74 -19.70
C LYS A 511 0.43 16.76 -18.16
N LEU A 512 1.00 15.74 -17.53
CA LEU A 512 1.08 15.66 -16.06
C LEU A 512 2.37 16.28 -15.53
N THR A 513 2.23 17.12 -14.50
CA THR A 513 3.34 17.71 -13.77
C THR A 513 3.08 17.63 -12.27
N GLY A 514 4.12 17.84 -11.44
CA GLY A 514 3.99 17.87 -9.99
C GLY A 514 3.81 16.50 -9.32
N ILE A 515 4.23 15.42 -9.97
CA ILE A 515 4.28 14.09 -9.37
C ILE A 515 5.31 14.13 -8.24
N LEU A 516 4.89 13.72 -7.05
CA LEU A 516 5.74 13.69 -5.87
C LEU A 516 6.52 12.38 -5.79
N GLU A 517 7.77 12.46 -5.35
CA GLU A 517 8.48 11.29 -4.84
C GLU A 517 7.80 10.85 -3.54
N ALA A 518 7.44 9.57 -3.44
CA ALA A 518 6.85 8.98 -2.26
C ALA A 518 6.88 7.45 -2.34
N PRO A 519 6.85 6.72 -1.21
CA PRO A 519 6.78 5.26 -1.22
C PRO A 519 5.41 4.71 -1.68
N ALA A 520 4.46 5.59 -1.94
CA ALA A 520 3.15 5.28 -2.51
C ALA A 520 2.81 6.29 -3.60
N PRO A 521 2.13 5.89 -4.69
CA PRO A 521 1.63 6.87 -5.65
C PRO A 521 0.56 7.73 -4.99
N VAL A 522 0.71 9.04 -5.10
CA VAL A 522 -0.20 10.04 -4.56
C VAL A 522 -0.67 10.96 -5.68
N PHE A 523 -1.95 11.38 -5.65
CA PHE A 523 -2.56 12.17 -6.72
C PHE A 523 -2.78 13.64 -6.36
N TRP A 524 -2.58 14.02 -5.09
CA TRP A 524 -2.46 15.46 -4.76
C TRP A 524 -1.17 16.03 -5.37
N ASN A 525 -1.12 17.33 -5.53
CA ASN A 525 -0.07 18.09 -6.20
C ASN A 525 0.07 17.84 -7.72
N ILE A 526 -0.51 16.78 -8.28
CA ILE A 526 -0.47 16.54 -9.72
C ILE A 526 -1.38 17.56 -10.42
N GLU A 527 -0.82 18.20 -11.46
CA GLU A 527 -1.52 19.13 -12.33
C GLU A 527 -1.57 18.55 -13.75
N LYS A 528 -2.73 18.66 -14.40
CA LYS A 528 -2.93 18.26 -15.79
C LYS A 528 -3.17 19.49 -16.66
N LYS A 529 -2.30 19.71 -17.66
CA LYS A 529 -2.37 20.78 -18.66
C LYS A 529 -3.22 20.38 -19.87
#